data_f1331d5ef933e4bb4691ce6a2e95af5a
#
_entry.id   f1331d5ef933e4bb4691ce6a2e95af5a
#
_cell.length_a   1.000
_cell.length_b   1.000
_cell.length_c   1.000
_cell.angle_alpha   90.00
_cell.angle_beta   90.00
_cell.angle_gamma   90.00
#
_symmetry.space_group_name_H-M   'P 1'
#
loop_
_entity.id
_entity.type
_entity.pdbx_description
1 polymer ?
#
loop_
_entity_poly.entity_id
_entity_poly.type
_entity_poly.pdbx_seq_one_letter_code
_entity_poly.pdbx_strand_id
1 'polypeptide(L)'
;MKLSSLLEKLEYTCVQGSTEQEVTGVVYDSRKVTDGSLFICIRGAVVDGHKFIPDVTAKGAKVLVVEEEVSAPSDVTVIQVTDTRYAMAFISAAWFGHPAEKLKTIGITGTKGKTTTTYMVKSILENAGYKVGLIGTIEAIIGNKIIPASNTTPESYVVQEYFHEMVEAGCDCVVMEVSSQGLMLHRTQGFVFDFGIFTNIEPDHIGPNEHKDFDHYLSCKAMLFKQCRVGIVNRDDEHFDRIVEGHTCTLETYGFSKKADLRAEDARLIGGKGYLGISYQLKGLMDFPVEIDIPGKFSIYNSLTAIAICRHFKVSQENILKALKVAKVKGRIEMVKVSDEFTLMIDYAHNAMALESLLTTLREYHPHRLVCLFGCGGNRSRLRRYEMGEVSGRLADLTIITSDNPRDEEPQAIIDDIKVGMAKTEGKYVEIPDRKEAIAYAIHHGEPGDIVVLAGKGHEDYQEIKGKKYPMDERVLIADILAGK
;
A
#
# COMPACT_ATOMS: atom_id res chain seq x y z
N MET A 1 2.94 10.31 -32.32
CA MET A 1 1.44 10.31 -32.15
C MET A 1 0.94 11.73 -32.31
N LYS A 2 -0.22 11.94 -32.98
CA LYS A 2 -0.78 13.30 -33.09
C LYS A 2 -1.19 13.87 -31.76
N LEU A 3 -0.92 15.14 -31.52
CA LEU A 3 -1.31 15.83 -30.27
C LEU A 3 -2.84 15.82 -30.09
N SER A 4 -3.61 16.04 -31.16
CA SER A 4 -5.08 15.98 -31.11
C SER A 4 -5.61 14.66 -30.54
N SER A 5 -4.97 13.53 -30.82
CA SER A 5 -5.36 12.23 -30.27
C SER A 5 -5.05 12.10 -28.77
N LEU A 6 -4.01 12.78 -28.28
CA LEU A 6 -3.66 12.80 -26.85
C LEU A 6 -4.64 13.64 -26.03
N LEU A 7 -5.28 14.63 -26.65
CA LEU A 7 -6.15 15.59 -26.00
C LEU A 7 -7.65 15.25 -26.13
N GLU A 8 -8.02 14.17 -26.80
CA GLU A 8 -9.39 13.83 -27.18
C GLU A 8 -10.40 13.83 -26.02
N LYS A 9 -9.97 13.43 -24.83
CA LYS A 9 -10.84 13.36 -23.63
C LYS A 9 -10.63 14.52 -22.65
N LEU A 10 -10.04 15.63 -23.10
CA LEU A 10 -9.72 16.78 -22.28
C LEU A 10 -10.44 18.04 -22.75
N GLU A 11 -10.83 18.87 -21.79
CA GLU A 11 -11.16 20.27 -22.04
C GLU A 11 -9.87 21.08 -22.00
N TYR A 12 -9.54 21.80 -23.08
CA TYR A 12 -8.32 22.58 -23.21
C TYR A 12 -8.50 23.79 -24.12
N THR A 13 -7.56 24.71 -24.01
CA THR A 13 -7.39 25.83 -24.94
C THR A 13 -6.03 25.71 -25.62
N CYS A 14 -5.99 25.68 -26.94
CA CYS A 14 -4.72 25.82 -27.69
C CYS A 14 -4.38 27.31 -27.77
N VAL A 15 -3.49 27.76 -26.89
CA VAL A 15 -3.12 29.18 -26.78
C VAL A 15 -2.14 29.59 -27.88
N GLN A 16 -1.26 28.67 -28.30
CA GLN A 16 -0.26 28.89 -29.34
C GLN A 16 -0.03 27.60 -30.12
N GLY A 17 0.27 27.68 -31.41
CA GLY A 17 0.64 26.55 -32.26
C GLY A 17 -0.56 25.77 -32.82
N SER A 18 -0.41 24.45 -32.98
CA SER A 18 -1.41 23.57 -33.59
C SER A 18 -1.45 22.21 -32.92
N THR A 19 -2.67 21.64 -32.78
CA THR A 19 -2.89 20.27 -32.28
C THR A 19 -2.63 19.17 -33.31
N GLU A 20 -2.36 19.52 -34.56
CA GLU A 20 -2.08 18.55 -35.64
C GLU A 20 -0.64 18.05 -35.67
N GLN A 21 0.25 18.64 -34.83
CA GLN A 21 1.64 18.21 -34.79
C GLN A 21 1.84 16.84 -34.15
N GLU A 22 2.94 16.20 -34.51
CA GLU A 22 3.37 14.93 -33.94
C GLU A 22 4.11 15.15 -32.62
N VAL A 23 3.84 14.27 -31.64
CA VAL A 23 4.51 14.18 -30.34
C VAL A 23 5.33 12.90 -30.33
N THR A 24 6.61 13.02 -29.93
CA THR A 24 7.55 11.88 -29.91
C THR A 24 7.67 11.24 -28.53
N GLY A 25 7.26 11.94 -27.47
CA GLY A 25 7.28 11.45 -26.09
C GLY A 25 6.43 12.33 -25.18
N VAL A 26 5.88 11.74 -24.13
CA VAL A 26 5.17 12.45 -23.05
C VAL A 26 6.02 12.41 -21.81
N VAL A 27 6.36 13.59 -21.26
CA VAL A 27 7.25 13.72 -20.10
C VAL A 27 6.74 14.78 -19.12
N TYR A 28 7.00 14.56 -17.84
CA TYR A 28 6.72 15.50 -16.73
C TYR A 28 7.95 15.74 -15.85
N ASP A 29 9.08 15.12 -16.20
CA ASP A 29 10.40 15.36 -15.59
C ASP A 29 11.29 16.09 -16.59
N SER A 30 11.68 17.33 -16.29
CA SER A 30 12.49 18.20 -17.17
C SER A 30 13.85 17.59 -17.56
N ARG A 31 14.34 16.60 -16.83
CA ARG A 31 15.58 15.87 -17.11
C ARG A 31 15.44 14.84 -18.22
N LYS A 32 14.19 14.41 -18.50
CA LYS A 32 13.87 13.37 -19.49
C LYS A 32 13.39 13.92 -20.83
N VAL A 33 13.36 15.22 -21.00
CA VAL A 33 12.93 15.87 -22.25
C VAL A 33 13.89 15.54 -23.37
N THR A 34 13.30 15.17 -24.52
CA THR A 34 13.98 14.93 -25.81
C THR A 34 13.30 15.75 -26.91
N ASP A 35 13.89 15.80 -28.09
CA ASP A 35 13.33 16.55 -29.23
C ASP A 35 11.94 16.02 -29.63
N GLY A 36 10.99 16.94 -29.83
CA GLY A 36 9.59 16.63 -30.12
C GLY A 36 8.74 16.21 -28.93
N SER A 37 9.26 16.24 -27.69
CA SER A 37 8.50 15.87 -26.48
C SER A 37 7.34 16.83 -26.22
N LEU A 38 6.26 16.28 -25.64
CA LEU A 38 5.23 17.00 -24.91
C LEU A 38 5.64 17.03 -23.43
N PHE A 39 5.83 18.24 -22.87
CA PHE A 39 6.16 18.42 -21.46
C PHE A 39 4.94 18.91 -20.68
N ILE A 40 4.62 18.22 -19.57
CA ILE A 40 3.51 18.58 -18.68
C ILE A 40 4.07 19.33 -17.48
N CYS A 41 3.65 20.59 -17.31
CA CYS A 41 4.08 21.47 -16.23
C CYS A 41 3.34 21.17 -14.93
N ILE A 42 3.78 20.15 -14.18
CA ILE A 42 3.14 19.75 -12.92
C ILE A 42 3.52 20.70 -11.78
N ARG A 43 2.53 21.21 -11.04
CA ARG A 43 2.76 21.88 -9.75
C ARG A 43 2.98 20.84 -8.66
N GLY A 44 4.24 20.67 -8.26
CA GLY A 44 4.64 19.82 -7.15
C GLY A 44 4.57 20.56 -5.80
N ALA A 45 4.66 19.80 -4.70
CA ALA A 45 4.67 20.38 -3.34
C ALA A 45 5.89 21.28 -3.07
N VAL A 46 7.01 21.07 -3.76
CA VAL A 46 8.27 21.79 -3.56
C VAL A 46 8.66 22.62 -4.79
N VAL A 47 8.38 22.12 -5.98
CA VAL A 47 8.82 22.72 -7.25
C VAL A 47 7.65 22.80 -8.22
N ASP A 48 7.50 23.97 -8.87
CA ASP A 48 6.54 24.19 -9.95
C ASP A 48 7.20 23.90 -11.31
N GLY A 49 6.61 22.98 -12.07
CA GLY A 49 7.08 22.58 -13.40
C GLY A 49 7.11 23.70 -14.43
N HIS A 50 6.27 24.74 -14.28
CA HIS A 50 6.25 25.90 -15.19
C HIS A 50 7.58 26.66 -15.20
N LYS A 51 8.35 26.62 -14.11
CA LYS A 51 9.68 27.24 -14.02
C LYS A 51 10.71 26.62 -14.98
N PHE A 52 10.48 25.41 -15.44
CA PHE A 52 11.38 24.70 -16.35
C PHE A 52 11.10 24.95 -17.83
N ILE A 53 10.10 25.76 -18.20
CA ILE A 53 9.72 26.02 -19.60
C ILE A 53 10.92 26.46 -20.44
N PRO A 54 11.76 27.42 -20.02
CA PRO A 54 12.93 27.82 -20.82
C PRO A 54 13.93 26.68 -21.05
N ASP A 55 14.16 25.85 -20.01
CA ASP A 55 15.08 24.70 -20.09
C ASP A 55 14.55 23.58 -20.98
N VAL A 56 13.27 23.21 -20.83
CA VAL A 56 12.69 22.11 -21.60
C VAL A 56 12.48 22.45 -23.08
N THR A 57 12.16 23.72 -23.39
CA THR A 57 12.06 24.18 -24.78
C THR A 57 13.42 24.21 -25.45
N ALA A 58 14.49 24.65 -24.73
CA ALA A 58 15.85 24.56 -25.20
C ALA A 58 16.34 23.11 -25.43
N LYS A 59 15.79 22.14 -24.73
CA LYS A 59 16.06 20.70 -24.92
C LYS A 59 15.23 20.07 -26.04
N GLY A 60 14.33 20.82 -26.67
CA GLY A 60 13.55 20.35 -27.82
C GLY A 60 12.10 19.98 -27.50
N ALA A 61 11.55 20.34 -26.33
CA ALA A 61 10.11 20.19 -26.10
C ALA A 61 9.34 21.04 -27.11
N LYS A 62 8.40 20.43 -27.83
CA LYS A 62 7.58 21.08 -28.86
C LYS A 62 6.12 21.31 -28.44
N VAL A 63 5.70 20.72 -27.35
CA VAL A 63 4.39 20.94 -26.75
C VAL A 63 4.54 21.15 -25.25
N LEU A 64 3.85 22.16 -24.73
CA LEU A 64 3.72 22.45 -23.31
C LEU A 64 2.26 22.28 -22.88
N VAL A 65 2.01 21.58 -21.77
CA VAL A 65 0.69 21.55 -21.10
C VAL A 65 0.82 22.33 -19.81
N VAL A 66 0.04 23.41 -19.67
CA VAL A 66 0.19 24.43 -18.63
C VAL A 66 -1.14 24.77 -17.97
N GLU A 67 -1.11 25.34 -16.75
CA GLU A 67 -2.29 25.82 -16.02
C GLU A 67 -2.48 27.35 -16.10
N GLU A 68 -1.44 28.07 -16.54
CA GLU A 68 -1.43 29.55 -16.57
C GLU A 68 -0.85 30.06 -17.88
N GLU A 69 -1.02 31.34 -18.14
CA GLU A 69 -0.36 32.02 -19.25
C GLU A 69 1.16 31.93 -19.12
N VAL A 70 1.81 31.48 -20.18
CA VAL A 70 3.26 31.32 -20.22
C VAL A 70 3.83 31.92 -21.50
N SER A 71 5.10 32.35 -21.46
CA SER A 71 5.86 32.73 -22.63
C SER A 71 6.65 31.54 -23.15
N ALA A 72 6.45 31.18 -24.42
CA ALA A 72 7.15 30.10 -25.08
C ALA A 72 7.64 30.53 -26.48
N PRO A 73 8.69 29.87 -27.04
CA PRO A 73 9.13 30.10 -28.43
C PRO A 73 7.98 29.89 -29.41
N SER A 74 7.98 30.64 -30.52
CA SER A 74 6.87 30.65 -31.50
C SER A 74 6.65 29.30 -32.22
N ASP A 75 7.64 28.41 -32.19
CA ASP A 75 7.59 27.05 -32.74
C ASP A 75 7.13 26.00 -31.75
N VAL A 76 6.74 26.38 -30.54
CA VAL A 76 6.25 25.52 -29.47
C VAL A 76 4.72 25.67 -29.36
N THR A 77 4.01 24.57 -29.33
CA THR A 77 2.55 24.56 -29.08
C THR A 77 2.28 24.62 -27.58
N VAL A 78 1.37 25.51 -27.16
CA VAL A 78 0.96 25.68 -25.76
C VAL A 78 -0.50 25.29 -25.62
N ILE A 79 -0.74 24.29 -24.79
CA ILE A 79 -2.05 23.78 -24.41
C ILE A 79 -2.34 24.17 -22.97
N GLN A 80 -3.34 25.00 -22.78
CA GLN A 80 -3.77 25.39 -21.44
C GLN A 80 -4.93 24.52 -20.96
N VAL A 81 -4.82 24.05 -19.72
CA VAL A 81 -5.80 23.23 -19.01
C VAL A 81 -6.06 23.78 -17.62
N THR A 82 -7.13 23.36 -16.97
CA THR A 82 -7.46 23.78 -15.59
C THR A 82 -6.61 23.07 -14.54
N ASP A 83 -6.16 21.84 -14.82
CA ASP A 83 -5.36 21.00 -13.93
C ASP A 83 -4.44 20.09 -14.76
N THR A 84 -3.13 20.30 -14.63
CA THR A 84 -2.12 19.54 -15.38
C THR A 84 -1.98 18.10 -14.90
N ARG A 85 -2.28 17.80 -13.63
CA ARG A 85 -2.28 16.42 -13.11
C ARG A 85 -3.45 15.62 -13.67
N TYR A 86 -4.62 16.25 -13.73
CA TYR A 86 -5.79 15.65 -14.38
C TYR A 86 -5.51 15.40 -15.87
N ALA A 87 -4.98 16.41 -16.57
CA ALA A 87 -4.60 16.29 -17.96
C ALA A 87 -3.57 15.19 -18.20
N MET A 88 -2.55 15.08 -17.33
CA MET A 88 -1.52 14.03 -17.42
C MET A 88 -2.13 12.64 -17.43
N ALA A 89 -3.16 12.39 -16.62
CA ALA A 89 -3.79 11.08 -16.55
C ALA A 89 -4.42 10.66 -17.87
N PHE A 90 -5.15 11.57 -18.53
CA PHE A 90 -5.79 11.29 -19.82
C PHE A 90 -4.80 11.25 -20.97
N ILE A 91 -3.82 12.17 -21.02
CA ILE A 91 -2.75 12.16 -22.03
C ILE A 91 -1.96 10.87 -21.94
N SER A 92 -1.62 10.41 -20.72
CA SER A 92 -0.88 9.16 -20.53
C SER A 92 -1.70 7.94 -20.94
N ALA A 93 -3.00 7.91 -20.60
CA ALA A 93 -3.89 6.84 -21.05
C ALA A 93 -3.93 6.74 -22.59
N ALA A 94 -4.07 7.86 -23.28
CA ALA A 94 -4.06 7.92 -24.74
C ALA A 94 -2.67 7.54 -25.30
N TRP A 95 -1.59 8.04 -24.71
CA TRP A 95 -0.21 7.73 -25.13
C TRP A 95 0.07 6.23 -25.13
N PHE A 96 -0.35 5.52 -24.10
CA PHE A 96 -0.18 4.07 -23.96
C PHE A 96 -1.31 3.25 -24.60
N GLY A 97 -2.24 3.87 -25.32
CA GLY A 97 -3.30 3.18 -26.06
C GLY A 97 -4.39 2.58 -25.18
N HIS A 98 -4.75 3.29 -24.10
CA HIS A 98 -5.83 2.93 -23.15
C HIS A 98 -5.70 1.51 -22.58
N PRO A 99 -4.56 1.15 -21.96
CA PRO A 99 -4.29 -0.23 -21.55
C PRO A 99 -5.27 -0.76 -20.49
N ALA A 100 -5.88 0.12 -19.69
CA ALA A 100 -6.89 -0.27 -18.71
C ALA A 100 -8.13 -0.93 -19.34
N GLU A 101 -8.43 -0.67 -20.61
CA GLU A 101 -9.55 -1.28 -21.32
C GLU A 101 -9.29 -2.77 -21.68
N LYS A 102 -8.02 -3.19 -21.60
CA LYS A 102 -7.57 -4.56 -21.89
C LYS A 102 -7.30 -5.39 -20.62
N LEU A 103 -7.45 -4.79 -19.45
CA LEU A 103 -7.25 -5.41 -18.14
C LEU A 103 -8.53 -5.34 -17.32
N LYS A 104 -8.76 -6.31 -16.43
CA LYS A 104 -9.71 -6.13 -15.34
C LYS A 104 -9.01 -5.35 -14.23
N THR A 105 -9.50 -4.15 -13.94
CA THR A 105 -8.85 -3.23 -12.99
C THR A 105 -9.54 -3.25 -11.63
N ILE A 106 -8.76 -3.49 -10.57
CA ILE A 106 -9.22 -3.61 -9.19
C ILE A 106 -8.48 -2.57 -8.35
N GLY A 107 -9.19 -1.58 -7.81
CA GLY A 107 -8.64 -0.54 -6.95
C GLY A 107 -9.08 -0.69 -5.50
N ILE A 108 -8.13 -0.74 -4.56
CA ILE A 108 -8.40 -0.95 -3.13
C ILE A 108 -7.98 0.28 -2.33
N THR A 109 -8.94 0.96 -1.69
CA THR A 109 -8.69 2.09 -0.80
C THR A 109 -9.09 1.77 0.64
N GLY A 110 -8.59 2.56 1.58
CA GLY A 110 -8.84 2.48 3.01
C GLY A 110 -7.63 2.94 3.82
N THR A 111 -7.75 3.00 5.13
CA THR A 111 -6.62 3.32 6.00
C THR A 111 -5.73 2.09 6.17
N LYS A 112 -6.30 0.96 6.58
CA LYS A 112 -5.60 -0.31 6.85
C LYS A 112 -6.09 -1.43 5.92
N GLY A 113 -5.30 -2.48 5.78
CA GLY A 113 -5.68 -3.71 5.07
C GLY A 113 -5.47 -3.71 3.55
N LYS A 114 -5.18 -2.58 2.91
CA LYS A 114 -4.96 -2.49 1.45
C LYS A 114 -3.94 -3.51 0.95
N THR A 115 -2.73 -3.46 1.47
CA THR A 115 -1.62 -4.35 1.05
C THR A 115 -1.98 -5.82 1.25
N THR A 116 -2.47 -6.19 2.44
CA THR A 116 -2.86 -7.59 2.72
C THR A 116 -3.94 -8.07 1.78
N THR A 117 -4.98 -7.27 1.56
CA THR A 117 -6.07 -7.60 0.63
C THR A 117 -5.57 -7.74 -0.80
N THR A 118 -4.70 -6.83 -1.26
CA THR A 118 -4.12 -6.86 -2.61
C THR A 118 -3.38 -8.17 -2.88
N TYR A 119 -2.55 -8.61 -1.93
CA TYR A 119 -1.85 -9.89 -2.05
C TYR A 119 -2.77 -11.11 -1.92
N MET A 120 -3.81 -11.05 -1.08
CA MET A 120 -4.82 -12.12 -1.01
C MET A 120 -5.58 -12.26 -2.33
N VAL A 121 -6.03 -11.16 -2.93
CA VAL A 121 -6.68 -11.15 -4.24
C VAL A 121 -5.76 -11.76 -5.30
N LYS A 122 -4.50 -11.30 -5.35
CA LYS A 122 -3.51 -11.84 -6.28
C LYS A 122 -3.34 -13.35 -6.09
N SER A 123 -3.14 -13.81 -4.85
CA SER A 123 -2.97 -15.24 -4.54
C SER A 123 -4.17 -16.08 -4.98
N ILE A 124 -5.40 -15.63 -4.72
CA ILE A 124 -6.62 -16.36 -5.11
C ILE A 124 -6.77 -16.43 -6.63
N LEU A 125 -6.58 -15.31 -7.33
CA LEU A 125 -6.72 -15.25 -8.78
C LEU A 125 -5.62 -16.06 -9.50
N GLU A 126 -4.37 -15.98 -9.03
CA GLU A 126 -3.27 -16.79 -9.59
C GLU A 126 -3.47 -18.28 -9.36
N ASN A 127 -3.95 -18.70 -8.17
CA ASN A 127 -4.29 -20.10 -7.93
C ASN A 127 -5.44 -20.60 -8.83
N ALA A 128 -6.27 -19.69 -9.32
CA ALA A 128 -7.32 -19.98 -10.30
C ALA A 128 -6.85 -19.89 -11.75
N GLY A 129 -5.58 -19.62 -12.00
CA GLY A 129 -4.95 -19.59 -13.33
C GLY A 129 -4.92 -18.24 -14.03
N TYR A 130 -5.33 -17.14 -13.37
CA TYR A 130 -5.20 -15.79 -13.90
C TYR A 130 -3.77 -15.27 -13.78
N LYS A 131 -3.33 -14.45 -14.71
CA LYS A 131 -2.09 -13.67 -14.60
C LYS A 131 -2.43 -12.30 -14.02
N VAL A 132 -1.89 -12.01 -12.83
CA VAL A 132 -2.25 -10.83 -12.05
C VAL A 132 -1.10 -9.84 -11.95
N GLY A 133 -1.31 -8.63 -12.47
CA GLY A 133 -0.46 -7.49 -12.17
C GLY A 133 -0.78 -6.92 -10.77
N LEU A 134 0.23 -6.35 -10.11
CA LEU A 134 0.07 -5.71 -8.79
C LEU A 134 0.76 -4.35 -8.78
N ILE A 135 0.11 -3.35 -8.16
CA ILE A 135 0.72 -2.05 -7.85
C ILE A 135 0.40 -1.74 -6.38
N GLY A 136 1.42 -1.60 -5.54
CA GLY A 136 1.18 -1.39 -4.12
C GLY A 136 2.32 -0.73 -3.37
N THR A 137 2.17 -0.67 -2.05
CA THR A 137 3.11 -0.03 -1.12
C THR A 137 4.48 -0.70 -1.13
N ILE A 138 4.54 -2.00 -1.36
CA ILE A 138 5.79 -2.77 -1.33
C ILE A 138 6.47 -2.71 -2.70
N GLU A 139 5.72 -3.02 -3.75
CA GLU A 139 6.27 -3.22 -5.09
C GLU A 139 5.19 -3.11 -6.16
N ALA A 140 5.60 -3.00 -7.41
CA ALA A 140 4.80 -3.33 -8.57
C ALA A 140 5.27 -4.66 -9.18
N ILE A 141 4.33 -5.53 -9.56
CA ILE A 141 4.59 -6.83 -10.18
C ILE A 141 3.96 -6.84 -11.57
N ILE A 142 4.78 -7.02 -12.60
CA ILE A 142 4.40 -7.01 -14.01
C ILE A 142 4.91 -8.28 -14.65
N GLY A 143 4.06 -9.32 -14.75
CA GLY A 143 4.53 -10.64 -15.12
C GLY A 143 5.63 -11.14 -14.17
N ASN A 144 6.85 -11.33 -14.68
CA ASN A 144 8.00 -11.74 -13.87
C ASN A 144 8.86 -10.57 -13.37
N LYS A 145 8.54 -9.34 -13.76
CA LYS A 145 9.28 -8.13 -13.35
C LYS A 145 8.74 -7.63 -12.02
N ILE A 146 9.63 -7.39 -11.07
CA ILE A 146 9.33 -6.82 -9.76
C ILE A 146 10.04 -5.47 -9.65
N ILE A 147 9.29 -4.41 -9.34
CA ILE A 147 9.79 -3.05 -9.22
C ILE A 147 9.49 -2.56 -7.79
N PRO A 148 10.51 -2.24 -6.97
CA PRO A 148 10.30 -1.66 -5.66
C PRO A 148 9.47 -0.38 -5.73
N ALA A 149 8.47 -0.24 -4.87
CA ALA A 149 7.60 0.93 -4.87
C ALA A 149 8.30 2.16 -4.29
N SER A 150 8.11 3.32 -4.91
CA SER A 150 8.45 4.62 -4.33
C SER A 150 7.24 5.28 -3.66
N ASN A 151 6.04 4.98 -4.14
CA ASN A 151 4.76 5.44 -3.62
C ASN A 151 3.74 4.30 -3.69
N THR A 152 2.80 4.27 -2.75
CA THR A 152 1.68 3.31 -2.76
C THR A 152 0.89 3.35 -4.08
N THR A 153 0.63 4.56 -4.57
CA THR A 153 -0.03 4.82 -5.85
C THR A 153 0.90 5.73 -6.65
N PRO A 154 1.53 5.24 -7.73
CA PRO A 154 2.42 6.03 -8.58
C PRO A 154 1.71 7.20 -9.28
N GLU A 155 2.46 8.12 -9.88
CA GLU A 155 1.91 9.16 -10.75
C GLU A 155 1.17 8.52 -11.94
N SER A 156 0.16 9.21 -12.46
CA SER A 156 -0.75 8.67 -13.49
C SER A 156 -0.03 8.18 -14.75
N TYR A 157 1.05 8.84 -15.16
CA TYR A 157 1.90 8.37 -16.26
C TYR A 157 2.46 6.97 -15.98
N VAL A 158 3.03 6.77 -14.79
CA VAL A 158 3.61 5.48 -14.39
C VAL A 158 2.54 4.39 -14.23
N VAL A 159 1.34 4.75 -13.75
CA VAL A 159 0.21 3.81 -13.69
C VAL A 159 -0.14 3.30 -15.09
N GLN A 160 -0.26 4.21 -16.08
CA GLN A 160 -0.58 3.83 -17.46
C GLN A 160 0.56 3.05 -18.14
N GLU A 161 1.82 3.41 -17.86
CA GLU A 161 3.01 2.68 -18.29
C GLU A 161 3.00 1.25 -17.77
N TYR A 162 2.75 1.06 -16.46
CA TYR A 162 2.65 -0.28 -15.85
C TYR A 162 1.47 -1.08 -16.42
N PHE A 163 0.33 -0.46 -16.63
CA PHE A 163 -0.80 -1.14 -17.28
C PHE A 163 -0.46 -1.59 -18.71
N HIS A 164 0.23 -0.76 -19.47
CA HIS A 164 0.70 -1.12 -20.81
C HIS A 164 1.67 -2.31 -20.77
N GLU A 165 2.69 -2.27 -19.89
CA GLU A 165 3.61 -3.39 -19.70
C GLU A 165 2.88 -4.67 -19.23
N MET A 166 1.86 -4.55 -18.36
CA MET A 166 1.04 -5.69 -17.92
C MET A 166 0.27 -6.33 -19.08
N VAL A 167 -0.31 -5.51 -19.96
CA VAL A 167 -0.97 -6.00 -21.19
C VAL A 167 0.02 -6.75 -22.08
N GLU A 168 1.21 -6.20 -22.30
CA GLU A 168 2.26 -6.86 -23.08
C GLU A 168 2.78 -8.15 -22.44
N ALA A 169 2.82 -8.19 -21.09
CA ALA A 169 3.17 -9.39 -20.35
C ALA A 169 2.04 -10.44 -20.34
N GLY A 170 0.86 -10.12 -20.90
CA GLY A 170 -0.30 -11.01 -20.95
C GLY A 170 -1.01 -11.16 -19.62
N CYS A 171 -1.02 -10.13 -18.75
CA CYS A 171 -1.83 -10.11 -17.55
C CYS A 171 -3.33 -10.00 -17.90
N ASP A 172 -4.16 -10.74 -17.16
CA ASP A 172 -5.63 -10.69 -17.29
C ASP A 172 -6.24 -9.54 -16.49
N CYS A 173 -5.61 -9.21 -15.37
CA CYS A 173 -6.08 -8.19 -14.45
C CYS A 173 -4.93 -7.53 -13.71
N VAL A 174 -5.24 -6.38 -13.10
CA VAL A 174 -4.37 -5.68 -12.15
C VAL A 174 -5.11 -5.39 -10.87
N VAL A 175 -4.46 -5.65 -9.74
CA VAL A 175 -4.92 -5.21 -8.42
C VAL A 175 -3.98 -4.14 -7.91
N MET A 176 -4.53 -2.98 -7.50
CA MET A 176 -3.72 -1.87 -7.04
C MET A 176 -4.23 -1.23 -5.75
N GLU A 177 -3.30 -0.83 -4.92
CA GLU A 177 -3.58 0.01 -3.76
C GLU A 177 -3.82 1.45 -4.23
N VAL A 178 -4.96 2.01 -3.81
CA VAL A 178 -5.38 3.37 -4.14
C VAL A 178 -5.35 4.22 -2.87
N SER A 179 -4.32 5.03 -2.73
CA SER A 179 -4.18 5.95 -1.60
C SER A 179 -5.10 7.16 -1.75
N SER A 180 -5.49 7.79 -0.64
CA SER A 180 -6.27 9.03 -0.66
C SER A 180 -5.56 10.17 -1.38
N GLN A 181 -4.22 10.28 -1.22
CA GLN A 181 -3.41 11.22 -1.99
C GLN A 181 -3.37 10.88 -3.47
N GLY A 182 -3.37 9.57 -3.83
CA GLY A 182 -3.45 9.14 -5.22
C GLY A 182 -4.74 9.59 -5.90
N LEU A 183 -5.86 9.53 -5.18
CA LEU A 183 -7.15 10.05 -5.65
C LEU A 183 -7.14 11.58 -5.72
N MET A 184 -6.70 12.26 -4.66
CA MET A 184 -6.60 13.71 -4.58
C MET A 184 -5.73 14.32 -5.69
N LEU A 185 -4.64 13.65 -6.04
CA LEU A 185 -3.67 14.12 -7.04
C LEU A 185 -3.93 13.52 -8.44
N HIS A 186 -5.12 13.04 -8.71
CA HIS A 186 -5.56 12.48 -10.01
C HIS A 186 -4.69 11.34 -10.56
N ARG A 187 -3.96 10.60 -9.69
CA ARG A 187 -3.05 9.54 -10.12
C ARG A 187 -3.77 8.32 -10.73
N THR A 188 -5.06 8.18 -10.44
CA THR A 188 -5.90 7.09 -10.94
C THR A 188 -6.94 7.56 -11.96
N GLN A 189 -6.89 8.80 -12.43
CA GLN A 189 -7.75 9.29 -13.51
C GLN A 189 -7.30 8.74 -14.88
N GLY A 190 -8.12 8.98 -15.90
CA GLY A 190 -7.86 8.51 -17.27
C GLY A 190 -8.45 7.13 -17.58
N PHE A 191 -9.04 6.44 -16.61
CA PHE A 191 -9.78 5.17 -16.77
C PHE A 191 -10.82 4.98 -15.66
N VAL A 192 -11.68 3.98 -15.81
CA VAL A 192 -12.69 3.59 -14.81
C VAL A 192 -12.34 2.19 -14.31
N PHE A 193 -12.23 2.01 -13.00
CA PHE A 193 -12.02 0.70 -12.41
C PHE A 193 -13.19 -0.24 -12.67
N ASP A 194 -12.94 -1.51 -12.95
CA ASP A 194 -14.00 -2.53 -12.92
C ASP A 194 -14.52 -2.70 -11.49
N PHE A 195 -13.62 -2.70 -10.50
CA PHE A 195 -13.94 -2.85 -9.08
C PHE A 195 -13.23 -1.79 -8.24
N GLY A 196 -13.99 -1.06 -7.44
CA GLY A 196 -13.51 -0.13 -6.41
C GLY A 196 -13.84 -0.66 -5.02
N ILE A 197 -12.84 -0.75 -4.14
CA ILE A 197 -12.98 -1.40 -2.84
C ILE A 197 -12.66 -0.43 -1.71
N PHE A 198 -13.48 -0.43 -0.65
CA PHE A 198 -13.24 0.28 0.58
C PHE A 198 -13.10 -0.69 1.76
N THR A 199 -11.97 -0.63 2.45
CA THR A 199 -11.69 -1.50 3.60
C THR A 199 -12.14 -0.88 4.92
N ASN A 200 -11.66 0.30 5.26
CA ASN A 200 -11.95 1.03 6.49
C ASN A 200 -11.40 2.46 6.43
N ILE A 201 -11.83 3.31 7.36
CA ILE A 201 -11.23 4.63 7.55
C ILE A 201 -11.08 4.97 9.03
N GLU A 202 -9.89 5.44 9.40
CA GLU A 202 -9.56 5.98 10.73
C GLU A 202 -8.77 7.28 10.52
N PRO A 203 -8.75 8.21 11.49
CA PRO A 203 -7.94 9.42 11.38
C PRO A 203 -6.46 9.09 11.13
N ASP A 204 -5.97 9.46 9.95
CA ASP A 204 -4.60 9.25 9.50
C ASP A 204 -4.30 10.26 8.37
N HIS A 205 -3.02 10.46 8.05
CA HIS A 205 -2.62 11.34 6.95
C HIS A 205 -3.20 12.76 7.02
N ILE A 206 -3.32 13.35 8.22
CA ILE A 206 -3.77 14.72 8.44
C ILE A 206 -2.57 15.56 8.84
N GLY A 207 -2.22 16.55 8.02
CA GLY A 207 -1.04 17.38 8.26
C GLY A 207 -0.75 18.39 7.15
N PRO A 208 0.29 19.23 7.29
CA PRO A 208 0.56 20.36 6.39
C PRO A 208 0.75 20.00 4.90
N ASN A 209 1.27 18.79 4.63
CA ASN A 209 1.52 18.29 3.26
C ASN A 209 0.66 17.07 2.92
N GLU A 210 -0.40 16.86 3.68
CA GLU A 210 -1.33 15.74 3.55
C GLU A 210 -2.76 16.27 3.45
N HIS A 211 -3.74 15.62 4.08
CA HIS A 211 -5.11 16.11 4.12
C HIS A 211 -5.27 17.20 5.18
N LYS A 212 -6.07 18.22 4.89
CA LYS A 212 -6.30 19.34 5.82
C LYS A 212 -7.05 18.90 7.09
N ASP A 213 -7.93 17.91 6.96
CA ASP A 213 -8.77 17.38 8.01
C ASP A 213 -9.29 15.97 7.64
N PHE A 214 -10.00 15.35 8.58
CA PHE A 214 -10.58 14.02 8.38
C PHE A 214 -11.67 14.00 7.28
N ASP A 215 -12.47 15.04 7.17
CA ASP A 215 -13.52 15.13 6.15
C ASP A 215 -12.93 15.19 4.75
N HIS A 216 -11.84 15.92 4.57
CA HIS A 216 -11.10 15.93 3.32
C HIS A 216 -10.47 14.55 3.02
N TYR A 217 -9.89 13.88 4.02
CA TYR A 217 -9.34 12.54 3.87
C TYR A 217 -10.40 11.52 3.42
N LEU A 218 -11.58 11.55 4.07
CA LEU A 218 -12.71 10.69 3.74
C LEU A 218 -13.25 10.99 2.34
N SER A 219 -13.46 12.27 2.00
CA SER A 219 -13.98 12.66 0.69
C SER A 219 -13.07 12.24 -0.45
N CYS A 220 -11.74 12.29 -0.25
CA CYS A 220 -10.79 11.81 -1.24
C CYS A 220 -10.95 10.29 -1.48
N LYS A 221 -11.11 9.47 -0.42
CA LYS A 221 -11.35 8.03 -0.61
C LYS A 221 -12.68 7.73 -1.29
N ALA A 222 -13.72 8.50 -0.99
CA ALA A 222 -15.05 8.37 -1.62
C ALA A 222 -15.03 8.60 -3.14
N MET A 223 -14.03 9.34 -3.66
CA MET A 223 -13.88 9.55 -5.11
C MET A 223 -13.77 8.25 -5.90
N LEU A 224 -13.24 7.17 -5.32
CA LEU A 224 -13.13 5.88 -5.98
C LEU A 224 -14.49 5.33 -6.43
N PHE A 225 -15.56 5.59 -5.65
CA PHE A 225 -16.92 5.10 -5.94
C PHE A 225 -17.66 5.92 -7.02
N LYS A 226 -17.05 7.01 -7.46
CA LYS A 226 -17.46 7.76 -8.67
C LYS A 226 -16.64 7.36 -9.90
N GLN A 227 -15.64 6.51 -9.71
CA GLN A 227 -14.68 6.08 -10.74
C GLN A 227 -14.58 4.55 -10.86
N CYS A 228 -15.58 3.81 -10.41
CA CYS A 228 -15.62 2.35 -10.56
C CYS A 228 -17.00 1.90 -11.07
N ARG A 229 -17.05 0.66 -11.64
CA ARG A 229 -18.30 0.04 -12.10
C ARG A 229 -19.02 -0.67 -10.98
N VAL A 230 -18.28 -1.43 -10.15
CA VAL A 230 -18.77 -2.13 -8.97
C VAL A 230 -17.99 -1.64 -7.75
N GLY A 231 -18.71 -1.15 -6.74
CA GLY A 231 -18.16 -0.74 -5.45
C GLY A 231 -18.36 -1.85 -4.42
N ILE A 232 -17.29 -2.34 -3.81
CA ILE A 232 -17.32 -3.38 -2.76
C ILE A 232 -16.92 -2.71 -1.45
N VAL A 233 -17.86 -2.60 -0.50
CA VAL A 233 -17.72 -1.69 0.64
C VAL A 233 -17.92 -2.42 1.97
N ASN A 234 -17.03 -2.17 2.93
CA ASN A 234 -17.17 -2.65 4.30
C ASN A 234 -18.42 -2.01 4.95
N ARG A 235 -19.44 -2.83 5.23
CA ARG A 235 -20.72 -2.38 5.83
C ARG A 235 -20.59 -2.04 7.31
N ASP A 236 -19.54 -2.52 7.97
CA ASP A 236 -19.35 -2.36 9.41
C ASP A 236 -18.59 -1.07 9.77
N ASP A 237 -18.02 -0.39 8.77
CA ASP A 237 -17.36 0.90 8.99
C ASP A 237 -18.39 1.98 9.34
N GLU A 238 -18.16 2.72 10.41
CA GLU A 238 -19.06 3.77 10.89
C GLU A 238 -19.30 4.90 9.87
N HIS A 239 -18.36 5.08 8.93
CA HIS A 239 -18.43 6.10 7.87
C HIS A 239 -18.97 5.55 6.54
N PHE A 240 -19.53 4.33 6.54
CA PHE A 240 -20.07 3.69 5.35
C PHE A 240 -20.94 4.62 4.51
N ASP A 241 -21.96 5.24 5.13
CA ASP A 241 -22.92 6.08 4.40
C ASP A 241 -22.25 7.30 3.75
N ARG A 242 -21.23 7.86 4.38
CA ARG A 242 -20.45 8.98 3.84
C ARG A 242 -19.52 8.56 2.69
N ILE A 243 -18.92 7.38 2.78
CA ILE A 243 -18.02 6.85 1.74
C ILE A 243 -18.79 6.59 0.44
N VAL A 244 -20.02 6.11 0.54
CA VAL A 244 -20.84 5.81 -0.65
C VAL A 244 -21.70 6.98 -1.11
N GLU A 245 -21.64 8.11 -0.44
CA GLU A 245 -22.44 9.30 -0.80
C GLU A 245 -22.14 9.77 -2.23
N GLY A 246 -23.16 9.85 -3.06
CA GLY A 246 -23.04 10.26 -4.46
C GLY A 246 -22.25 9.28 -5.35
N HIS A 247 -22.18 7.99 -4.97
CA HIS A 247 -21.59 6.95 -5.80
C HIS A 247 -22.35 6.82 -7.14
N THR A 248 -21.64 6.34 -8.17
CA THR A 248 -22.22 6.10 -9.50
C THR A 248 -22.15 4.62 -9.90
N CYS A 249 -21.60 3.78 -9.05
CA CYS A 249 -21.37 2.35 -9.26
C CYS A 249 -22.49 1.49 -8.68
N THR A 250 -22.53 0.21 -9.07
CA THR A 250 -23.31 -0.82 -8.36
C THR A 250 -22.62 -1.15 -7.05
N LEU A 251 -23.33 -1.10 -5.93
CA LEU A 251 -22.76 -1.39 -4.62
C LEU A 251 -23.00 -2.85 -4.20
N GLU A 252 -21.95 -3.45 -3.65
CA GLU A 252 -21.97 -4.71 -2.90
C GLU A 252 -21.31 -4.46 -1.54
N THR A 253 -21.76 -5.16 -0.51
CA THR A 253 -21.31 -4.95 0.86
C THR A 253 -20.76 -6.23 1.48
N TYR A 254 -19.77 -6.07 2.35
CA TYR A 254 -19.23 -7.17 3.15
C TYR A 254 -19.00 -6.74 4.61
N GLY A 255 -18.89 -7.70 5.52
CA GLY A 255 -18.60 -7.45 6.93
C GLY A 255 -19.15 -8.53 7.85
N PHE A 256 -19.33 -8.21 9.13
CA PHE A 256 -20.01 -9.04 10.12
C PHE A 256 -21.52 -8.70 10.21
N SER A 257 -21.90 -7.53 9.77
CA SER A 257 -23.29 -7.09 9.78
C SER A 257 -24.20 -8.07 9.04
N LYS A 258 -25.34 -8.39 9.65
CA LYS A 258 -26.40 -9.19 9.00
C LYS A 258 -26.98 -8.51 7.76
N LYS A 259 -26.72 -7.21 7.57
CA LYS A 259 -27.14 -6.43 6.40
C LYS A 259 -26.11 -6.49 5.25
N ALA A 260 -24.94 -7.09 5.49
CA ALA A 260 -23.92 -7.24 4.45
C ALA A 260 -24.31 -8.39 3.48
N ASP A 261 -24.06 -8.16 2.19
CA ASP A 261 -24.31 -9.15 1.14
C ASP A 261 -23.43 -10.39 1.28
N LEU A 262 -22.18 -10.20 1.71
CA LEU A 262 -21.22 -11.24 2.06
C LEU A 262 -20.75 -11.02 3.49
N ARG A 263 -20.94 -12.01 4.36
CA ARG A 263 -20.67 -11.82 5.78
C ARG A 263 -19.96 -12.99 6.45
N ALA A 264 -19.21 -12.68 7.50
CA ALA A 264 -18.61 -13.67 8.38
C ALA A 264 -19.47 -13.90 9.62
N GLU A 265 -19.68 -15.16 9.96
CA GLU A 265 -20.34 -15.61 11.19
C GLU A 265 -19.44 -16.61 11.91
N ASP A 266 -19.65 -16.84 13.21
CA ASP A 266 -18.96 -17.86 14.02
C ASP A 266 -17.42 -17.80 13.94
N ALA A 267 -16.86 -16.59 14.00
CA ALA A 267 -15.41 -16.38 13.98
C ALA A 267 -14.72 -17.00 15.19
N ARG A 268 -13.65 -17.78 14.97
CA ARG A 268 -12.87 -18.46 16.00
C ARG A 268 -11.37 -18.30 15.73
N LEU A 269 -10.63 -17.97 16.78
CA LEU A 269 -9.16 -18.00 16.74
C LEU A 269 -8.69 -19.45 16.67
N ILE A 270 -7.70 -19.71 15.83
CA ILE A 270 -7.06 -21.02 15.70
C ILE A 270 -5.60 -20.86 16.04
N GLY A 271 -5.10 -21.69 16.96
CA GLY A 271 -3.70 -21.69 17.36
C GLY A 271 -3.19 -23.11 17.57
N GLY A 272 -1.91 -23.30 17.32
CA GLY A 272 -1.21 -24.56 17.50
C GLY A 272 0.30 -24.34 17.57
N LYS A 273 1.08 -25.43 17.59
CA LYS A 273 2.54 -25.36 17.64
C LYS A 273 3.12 -24.61 16.42
N GLY A 274 3.57 -23.37 16.64
CA GLY A 274 4.17 -22.52 15.62
C GLY A 274 3.20 -21.99 14.56
N TYR A 275 1.88 -21.97 14.86
CA TYR A 275 0.82 -21.58 13.94
C TYR A 275 -0.24 -20.74 14.63
N LEU A 276 -0.66 -19.67 13.99
CA LEU A 276 -1.78 -18.81 14.38
C LEU A 276 -2.64 -18.52 13.17
N GLY A 277 -3.95 -18.61 13.33
CA GLY A 277 -4.91 -18.35 12.27
C GLY A 277 -6.27 -17.96 12.80
N ILE A 278 -7.24 -17.88 11.90
CA ILE A 278 -8.62 -17.58 12.22
C ILE A 278 -9.54 -18.36 11.28
N SER A 279 -10.68 -18.82 11.79
CA SER A 279 -11.73 -19.45 11.00
C SER A 279 -13.06 -18.75 11.18
N TYR A 280 -13.92 -18.83 10.18
CA TYR A 280 -15.28 -18.31 10.24
C TYR A 280 -16.18 -19.02 9.22
N GLN A 281 -17.49 -18.89 9.39
CA GLN A 281 -18.49 -19.33 8.42
C GLN A 281 -18.81 -18.15 7.49
N LEU A 282 -18.52 -18.30 6.20
CA LEU A 282 -18.94 -17.35 5.18
C LEU A 282 -20.42 -17.55 4.87
N LYS A 283 -21.20 -16.46 4.80
CA LYS A 283 -22.64 -16.46 4.53
C LYS A 283 -23.04 -15.35 3.54
N GLY A 284 -24.18 -15.51 2.90
CA GLY A 284 -24.75 -14.54 1.97
C GLY A 284 -24.55 -14.94 0.52
N LEU A 285 -23.85 -14.13 -0.27
CA LEU A 285 -23.59 -14.40 -1.69
C LEU A 285 -22.82 -15.71 -1.93
N MET A 286 -22.11 -16.21 -0.91
CA MET A 286 -21.45 -17.52 -0.87
C MET A 286 -21.63 -18.12 0.52
N ASP A 287 -21.57 -19.46 0.66
CA ASP A 287 -21.78 -20.17 1.93
C ASP A 287 -20.81 -21.35 2.04
N PHE A 288 -19.75 -21.20 2.84
CA PHE A 288 -18.79 -22.26 3.18
C PHE A 288 -17.88 -21.83 4.36
N PRO A 289 -17.28 -22.80 5.08
CA PRO A 289 -16.29 -22.47 6.10
C PRO A 289 -14.99 -21.94 5.47
N VAL A 290 -14.40 -20.93 6.10
CA VAL A 290 -13.13 -20.31 5.71
C VAL A 290 -12.13 -20.42 6.84
N GLU A 291 -10.89 -20.77 6.52
CA GLU A 291 -9.75 -20.79 7.43
C GLU A 291 -8.58 -20.04 6.80
N ILE A 292 -7.91 -19.20 7.59
CA ILE A 292 -6.85 -18.31 7.16
C ILE A 292 -5.67 -18.44 8.11
N ASP A 293 -4.47 -18.62 7.58
CA ASP A 293 -3.22 -18.72 8.32
C ASP A 293 -2.60 -17.35 8.66
N ILE A 294 -3.44 -16.33 8.83
CA ILE A 294 -3.05 -14.98 9.28
C ILE A 294 -3.93 -14.64 10.47
N PRO A 295 -3.35 -14.36 11.65
CA PRO A 295 -4.13 -14.10 12.87
C PRO A 295 -4.91 -12.78 12.82
N GLY A 296 -5.94 -12.71 13.68
CA GLY A 296 -6.68 -11.51 14.00
C GLY A 296 -7.92 -11.26 13.13
N LYS A 297 -8.89 -10.56 13.70
CA LYS A 297 -10.18 -10.24 13.05
C LYS A 297 -10.01 -9.43 11.75
N PHE A 298 -8.93 -8.63 11.63
CA PHE A 298 -8.65 -7.92 10.39
C PHE A 298 -8.44 -8.85 9.20
N SER A 299 -7.93 -10.05 9.44
CA SER A 299 -7.76 -11.06 8.38
C SER A 299 -9.09 -11.56 7.83
N ILE A 300 -10.15 -11.56 8.65
CA ILE A 300 -11.51 -11.85 8.19
C ILE A 300 -11.97 -10.78 7.20
N TYR A 301 -11.86 -9.50 7.56
CA TYR A 301 -12.26 -8.41 6.65
C TYR A 301 -11.45 -8.45 5.34
N ASN A 302 -10.14 -8.66 5.41
CA ASN A 302 -9.29 -8.73 4.23
C ASN A 302 -9.67 -9.92 3.33
N SER A 303 -9.96 -11.09 3.92
CA SER A 303 -10.40 -12.27 3.18
C SER A 303 -11.80 -12.13 2.60
N LEU A 304 -12.76 -11.56 3.36
CA LEU A 304 -14.09 -11.24 2.85
C LEU A 304 -14.01 -10.35 1.62
N THR A 305 -13.17 -9.32 1.69
CA THR A 305 -12.90 -8.41 0.57
C THR A 305 -12.34 -9.17 -0.63
N ALA A 306 -11.32 -10.01 -0.41
CA ALA A 306 -10.69 -10.78 -1.48
C ALA A 306 -11.68 -11.79 -2.10
N ILE A 307 -12.50 -12.46 -1.29
CA ILE A 307 -13.54 -13.38 -1.76
C ILE A 307 -14.61 -12.64 -2.57
N ALA A 308 -15.07 -11.46 -2.08
CA ALA A 308 -16.05 -10.64 -2.77
C ALA A 308 -15.60 -10.25 -4.17
N ILE A 309 -14.32 -9.87 -4.34
CA ILE A 309 -13.72 -9.57 -5.64
C ILE A 309 -13.62 -10.83 -6.51
N CYS A 310 -13.02 -11.91 -5.96
CA CYS A 310 -12.73 -13.12 -6.73
C CYS A 310 -14.00 -13.86 -7.20
N ARG A 311 -15.13 -13.66 -6.50
CA ARG A 311 -16.45 -14.12 -6.94
C ARG A 311 -16.82 -13.64 -8.34
N HIS A 312 -16.49 -12.39 -8.68
CA HIS A 312 -16.72 -11.82 -10.01
C HIS A 312 -15.88 -12.47 -11.11
N PHE A 313 -14.78 -13.11 -10.74
CA PHE A 313 -13.94 -13.91 -11.63
C PHE A 313 -14.37 -15.39 -11.69
N LYS A 314 -15.48 -15.73 -11.03
CA LYS A 314 -16.02 -17.10 -10.95
C LYS A 314 -15.01 -18.13 -10.42
N VAL A 315 -14.15 -17.71 -9.50
CA VAL A 315 -13.18 -18.58 -8.85
C VAL A 315 -13.92 -19.62 -8.00
N SER A 316 -13.52 -20.89 -8.10
CA SER A 316 -14.12 -21.97 -7.31
C SER A 316 -13.81 -21.82 -5.82
N GLN A 317 -14.71 -22.33 -4.97
CA GLN A 317 -14.50 -22.41 -3.52
C GLN A 317 -13.15 -23.08 -3.18
N GLU A 318 -12.82 -24.19 -3.85
CA GLU A 318 -11.57 -24.92 -3.62
C GLU A 318 -10.34 -24.03 -3.85
N ASN A 319 -10.31 -23.29 -4.95
CA ASN A 319 -9.21 -22.37 -5.26
C ASN A 319 -9.10 -21.22 -4.26
N ILE A 320 -10.25 -20.69 -3.79
CA ILE A 320 -10.28 -19.65 -2.76
C ILE A 320 -9.66 -20.18 -1.46
N LEU A 321 -10.14 -21.32 -0.97
CA LEU A 321 -9.70 -21.90 0.30
C LEU A 321 -8.22 -22.29 0.27
N LYS A 322 -7.77 -22.91 -0.83
CA LYS A 322 -6.37 -23.28 -1.03
C LYS A 322 -5.45 -22.04 -1.02
N ALA A 323 -5.85 -20.99 -1.71
CA ALA A 323 -5.05 -19.75 -1.77
C ALA A 323 -4.99 -19.02 -0.42
N LEU A 324 -6.11 -18.94 0.31
CA LEU A 324 -6.15 -18.28 1.61
C LEU A 324 -5.29 -18.96 2.67
N LYS A 325 -5.14 -20.30 2.60
CA LYS A 325 -4.25 -21.06 3.50
C LYS A 325 -2.76 -20.78 3.28
N VAL A 326 -2.37 -20.38 2.06
CA VAL A 326 -0.97 -20.15 1.73
C VAL A 326 -0.64 -18.67 1.48
N ALA A 327 -1.64 -17.82 1.56
CA ALA A 327 -1.46 -16.39 1.34
C ALA A 327 -0.50 -15.79 2.38
N LYS A 328 0.62 -15.27 1.90
CA LYS A 328 1.61 -14.56 2.70
C LYS A 328 1.80 -13.17 2.15
N VAL A 329 1.95 -12.21 3.05
CA VAL A 329 2.24 -10.83 2.69
C VAL A 329 3.56 -10.44 3.33
N LYS A 330 4.55 -10.13 2.50
CA LYS A 330 5.89 -9.77 2.97
C LYS A 330 5.81 -8.66 4.02
N GLY A 331 6.26 -8.97 5.25
CA GLY A 331 6.30 -8.04 6.36
C GLY A 331 4.94 -7.59 6.92
N ARG A 332 3.88 -8.37 6.75
CA ARG A 332 2.56 -8.12 7.36
C ARG A 332 2.09 -9.37 8.07
N ILE A 333 2.31 -9.43 9.37
CA ILE A 333 2.06 -10.63 10.21
C ILE A 333 2.61 -11.89 9.50
N GLU A 334 3.81 -11.77 8.96
CA GLU A 334 4.48 -12.82 8.19
C GLU A 334 5.10 -13.82 9.15
N MET A 335 4.46 -14.98 9.31
CA MET A 335 4.98 -16.06 10.14
C MET A 335 6.20 -16.69 9.50
N VAL A 336 7.29 -16.80 10.27
CA VAL A 336 8.56 -17.41 9.87
C VAL A 336 8.81 -18.63 10.76
N LYS A 337 8.98 -19.78 10.13
CA LYS A 337 9.23 -21.03 10.86
C LYS A 337 10.64 -21.04 11.44
N VAL A 338 10.76 -20.93 12.75
CA VAL A 338 12.04 -21.00 13.50
C VAL A 338 12.04 -22.15 14.52
N SER A 339 10.86 -22.53 15.04
CA SER A 339 10.68 -23.55 16.05
C SER A 339 9.34 -24.25 15.88
N ASP A 340 9.19 -25.44 16.45
CA ASP A 340 7.89 -26.12 16.62
C ASP A 340 7.23 -25.74 17.97
N GLU A 341 7.95 -25.08 18.85
CA GLU A 341 7.48 -24.79 20.21
C GLU A 341 6.89 -23.40 20.37
N PHE A 342 7.34 -22.43 19.58
CA PHE A 342 6.86 -21.04 19.62
C PHE A 342 6.70 -20.45 18.22
N THR A 343 5.93 -19.38 18.12
CA THR A 343 5.66 -18.66 16.86
C THR A 343 6.53 -17.42 16.77
N LEU A 344 7.19 -17.20 15.61
CA LEU A 344 7.87 -15.95 15.28
C LEU A 344 7.24 -15.32 14.05
N MET A 345 7.02 -14.01 14.08
CA MET A 345 6.47 -13.26 12.96
C MET A 345 7.16 -11.93 12.74
N ILE A 346 7.12 -11.45 11.49
CA ILE A 346 7.62 -10.15 11.06
C ILE A 346 6.43 -9.25 10.72
N ASP A 347 6.41 -8.01 11.23
CA ASP A 347 5.36 -7.04 10.93
C ASP A 347 5.90 -5.62 10.73
N TYR A 348 5.17 -4.81 9.97
CA TYR A 348 5.51 -3.42 9.65
C TYR A 348 4.98 -2.40 10.68
N ALA A 349 4.46 -2.80 11.80
CA ALA A 349 3.98 -1.88 12.85
C ALA A 349 5.11 -0.98 13.35
N HIS A 350 5.15 0.27 12.89
CA HIS A 350 6.23 1.24 13.12
C HIS A 350 5.75 2.53 13.79
N ASN A 351 4.53 2.53 14.34
CA ASN A 351 3.98 3.59 15.18
C ASN A 351 3.17 2.98 16.32
N ALA A 352 2.86 3.79 17.33
CA ALA A 352 2.20 3.32 18.56
C ALA A 352 0.85 2.67 18.30
N MET A 353 0.01 3.27 17.49
CA MET A 353 -1.34 2.76 17.17
C MET A 353 -1.28 1.41 16.44
N ALA A 354 -0.38 1.25 15.47
CA ALA A 354 -0.21 -0.02 14.76
C ALA A 354 0.36 -1.10 15.70
N LEU A 355 1.34 -0.76 16.54
CA LEU A 355 1.93 -1.67 17.52
C LEU A 355 0.90 -2.11 18.57
N GLU A 356 0.09 -1.19 19.08
CA GLU A 356 -0.99 -1.49 20.03
C GLU A 356 -2.02 -2.44 19.42
N SER A 357 -2.47 -2.17 18.20
CA SER A 357 -3.40 -3.03 17.47
C SER A 357 -2.84 -4.44 17.27
N LEU A 358 -1.56 -4.54 16.88
CA LEU A 358 -0.88 -5.82 16.67
C LEU A 358 -0.76 -6.62 17.97
N LEU A 359 -0.20 -6.01 19.04
CA LEU A 359 0.02 -6.69 20.31
C LEU A 359 -1.30 -7.09 20.98
N THR A 360 -2.33 -6.24 20.91
CA THR A 360 -3.67 -6.57 21.42
C THR A 360 -4.26 -7.76 20.69
N THR A 361 -4.14 -7.81 19.35
CA THR A 361 -4.59 -8.95 18.54
C THR A 361 -3.87 -10.24 18.94
N LEU A 362 -2.56 -10.18 19.15
CA LEU A 362 -1.76 -11.36 19.51
C LEU A 362 -2.07 -11.84 20.95
N ARG A 363 -2.43 -10.95 21.87
CA ARG A 363 -2.88 -11.29 23.22
C ARG A 363 -4.16 -12.14 23.22
N GLU A 364 -5.05 -11.99 22.25
CA GLU A 364 -6.26 -12.80 22.12
C GLU A 364 -5.96 -14.29 21.93
N TYR A 365 -4.75 -14.66 21.49
CA TYR A 365 -4.28 -16.06 21.34
C TYR A 365 -3.73 -16.67 22.63
N HIS A 366 -3.74 -15.92 23.75
CA HIS A 366 -3.27 -16.37 25.07
C HIS A 366 -1.85 -16.97 25.04
N PRO A 367 -0.84 -16.26 24.51
CA PRO A 367 0.53 -16.76 24.49
C PRO A 367 1.06 -17.01 25.89
N HIS A 368 2.03 -17.93 26.04
CA HIS A 368 2.80 -18.09 27.27
C HIS A 368 3.51 -16.75 27.60
N ARG A 369 4.25 -16.21 26.65
CA ARG A 369 4.77 -14.84 26.66
C ARG A 369 4.54 -14.18 25.31
N LEU A 370 4.19 -12.91 25.32
CA LEU A 370 4.23 -12.04 24.15
C LEU A 370 5.53 -11.26 24.15
N VAL A 371 6.44 -11.57 23.25
CA VAL A 371 7.76 -10.95 23.11
C VAL A 371 7.72 -9.98 21.92
N CYS A 372 8.02 -8.70 22.16
CA CYS A 372 8.03 -7.66 21.15
C CYS A 372 9.45 -7.14 20.92
N LEU A 373 10.00 -7.36 19.73
CA LEU A 373 11.28 -6.80 19.29
C LEU A 373 10.99 -5.63 18.35
N PHE A 374 11.47 -4.43 18.68
CA PHE A 374 11.32 -3.27 17.81
C PHE A 374 12.42 -2.22 18.02
N GLY A 375 12.55 -1.35 17.04
CA GLY A 375 13.29 -0.11 17.10
C GLY A 375 12.50 1.04 16.47
N CYS A 376 13.04 2.25 16.51
CA CYS A 376 12.43 3.41 15.89
C CYS A 376 13.41 4.08 14.89
N GLY A 377 12.83 4.73 13.87
CA GLY A 377 13.62 5.46 12.90
C GLY A 377 14.19 6.77 13.47
N GLY A 378 15.42 7.09 13.08
CA GLY A 378 16.03 8.41 13.26
C GLY A 378 15.37 9.48 12.37
N ASN A 379 15.62 10.76 12.68
CA ASN A 379 15.04 11.92 11.97
C ASN A 379 13.49 11.87 11.93
N ARG A 380 12.89 11.35 13.00
CA ARG A 380 11.44 11.23 13.21
C ARG A 380 11.06 11.80 14.57
N SER A 381 9.75 12.01 14.77
CA SER A 381 9.22 12.51 16.04
C SER A 381 9.66 11.66 17.24
N ARG A 382 10.26 12.28 18.25
CA ARG A 382 10.61 11.64 19.53
C ARG A 382 9.38 11.12 20.27
N LEU A 383 8.25 11.82 20.15
CA LEU A 383 6.99 11.41 20.76
C LEU A 383 6.61 9.99 20.34
N ARG A 384 6.79 9.64 19.07
CA ARG A 384 6.55 8.28 18.55
C ARG A 384 7.38 7.23 19.30
N ARG A 385 8.65 7.54 19.64
CA ARG A 385 9.54 6.64 20.38
C ARG A 385 9.02 6.38 21.78
N TYR A 386 8.61 7.45 22.48
CA TYR A 386 8.00 7.36 23.80
C TYR A 386 6.72 6.54 23.79
N GLU A 387 5.81 6.84 22.87
CA GLU A 387 4.53 6.15 22.73
C GLU A 387 4.70 4.66 22.40
N MET A 388 5.60 4.30 21.49
CA MET A 388 5.87 2.89 21.15
C MET A 388 6.48 2.14 22.35
N GLY A 389 7.39 2.76 23.10
CA GLY A 389 7.94 2.20 24.34
C GLY A 389 6.85 1.93 25.38
N GLU A 390 5.96 2.90 25.60
CA GLU A 390 4.83 2.77 26.53
C GLU A 390 3.87 1.67 26.11
N VAL A 391 3.50 1.60 24.83
CA VAL A 391 2.62 0.54 24.29
C VAL A 391 3.24 -0.84 24.48
N SER A 392 4.50 -1.02 24.09
CA SER A 392 5.17 -2.31 24.25
C SER A 392 5.31 -2.71 25.71
N GLY A 393 5.72 -1.77 26.58
CA GLY A 393 5.85 -2.04 28.00
C GLY A 393 4.55 -2.40 28.71
N ARG A 394 3.42 -1.91 28.19
CA ARG A 394 2.08 -2.22 28.73
C ARG A 394 1.52 -3.55 28.22
N LEU A 395 1.83 -3.92 26.98
CA LEU A 395 1.18 -5.04 26.30
C LEU A 395 2.07 -6.28 26.11
N ALA A 396 3.40 -6.14 26.06
CA ALA A 396 4.32 -7.27 25.94
C ALA A 396 4.81 -7.75 27.32
N ASP A 397 5.11 -9.05 27.46
CA ASP A 397 5.75 -9.61 28.65
C ASP A 397 7.26 -9.34 28.66
N LEU A 398 7.85 -9.24 27.48
CA LEU A 398 9.24 -8.86 27.26
C LEU A 398 9.35 -7.98 26.00
N THR A 399 10.00 -6.84 26.14
CA THR A 399 10.38 -5.97 25.03
C THR A 399 11.88 -6.12 24.74
N ILE A 400 12.25 -6.35 23.49
CA ILE A 400 13.65 -6.30 23.03
C ILE A 400 13.82 -5.03 22.21
N ILE A 401 14.51 -4.05 22.79
CA ILE A 401 14.72 -2.74 22.17
C ILE A 401 15.99 -2.81 21.33
N THR A 402 15.88 -2.46 20.04
CA THR A 402 17.01 -2.56 19.11
C THR A 402 17.02 -1.38 18.12
N SER A 403 18.00 -1.35 17.22
CA SER A 403 18.07 -0.37 16.13
C SER A 403 17.07 -0.70 15.01
N ASP A 404 16.58 0.33 14.35
CA ASP A 404 15.84 0.28 13.08
C ASP A 404 16.67 1.00 12.00
N ASN A 405 16.17 2.08 11.40
CA ASN A 405 16.88 2.98 10.49
C ASN A 405 17.37 4.20 11.30
N PRO A 406 18.57 4.20 11.88
CA PRO A 406 19.02 5.32 12.73
C PRO A 406 19.22 6.62 11.93
N ARG A 407 19.42 6.55 10.63
CA ARG A 407 19.70 7.67 9.75
C ARG A 407 20.87 8.50 10.26
N ASP A 408 20.63 9.77 10.61
CA ASP A 408 21.70 10.67 11.08
C ASP A 408 21.88 10.66 12.60
N GLU A 409 21.04 9.92 13.35
CA GLU A 409 21.10 9.83 14.80
C GLU A 409 21.91 8.61 15.27
N GLU A 410 22.47 8.70 16.47
CA GLU A 410 23.12 7.56 17.12
C GLU A 410 22.05 6.56 17.60
N PRO A 411 22.21 5.26 17.28
CA PRO A 411 21.24 4.22 17.65
C PRO A 411 20.89 4.22 19.14
N GLN A 412 21.89 4.41 20.01
CA GLN A 412 21.68 4.43 21.46
C GLN A 412 20.77 5.58 21.90
N ALA A 413 20.89 6.77 21.30
CA ALA A 413 20.03 7.89 21.63
C ALA A 413 18.55 7.61 21.33
N ILE A 414 18.29 6.85 20.25
CA ILE A 414 16.92 6.42 19.89
C ILE A 414 16.41 5.38 20.88
N ILE A 415 17.25 4.44 21.29
CA ILE A 415 16.93 3.41 22.30
C ILE A 415 16.60 4.09 23.64
N ASP A 416 17.39 5.09 24.05
CA ASP A 416 17.16 5.84 25.28
C ASP A 416 15.83 6.60 25.27
N ASP A 417 15.43 7.15 24.13
CA ASP A 417 14.09 7.74 23.95
C ASP A 417 12.97 6.68 24.11
N ILE A 418 13.13 5.47 23.56
CA ILE A 418 12.16 4.38 23.74
C ILE A 418 12.02 4.01 25.22
N LYS A 419 13.13 3.94 25.94
CA LYS A 419 13.17 3.63 27.39
C LYS A 419 12.40 4.64 28.23
N VAL A 420 12.31 5.92 27.80
CA VAL A 420 11.45 6.92 28.47
C VAL A 420 9.98 6.49 28.47
N GLY A 421 9.52 5.89 27.38
CA GLY A 421 8.16 5.31 27.31
C GLY A 421 8.03 4.07 28.18
N MET A 422 9.00 3.15 28.11
CA MET A 422 9.03 1.93 28.94
C MET A 422 8.95 2.25 30.43
N ALA A 423 9.67 3.30 30.89
CA ALA A 423 9.70 3.72 32.29
C ALA A 423 8.35 4.18 32.88
N LYS A 424 7.33 4.40 32.04
CA LYS A 424 5.95 4.67 32.47
C LYS A 424 5.15 3.41 32.78
N THR A 425 5.73 2.23 32.61
CA THR A 425 5.08 0.92 32.72
C THR A 425 5.90 0.00 33.60
N GLU A 426 5.31 -1.14 33.99
CA GLU A 426 6.01 -2.22 34.69
C GLU A 426 6.62 -3.25 33.71
N GLY A 427 6.63 -2.94 32.42
CA GLY A 427 7.09 -3.85 31.37
C GLY A 427 8.59 -4.16 31.47
N LYS A 428 8.94 -5.42 31.28
CA LYS A 428 10.33 -5.87 31.25
C LYS A 428 10.94 -5.62 29.88
N TYR A 429 12.21 -5.24 29.84
CA TYR A 429 12.92 -5.10 28.57
C TYR A 429 14.39 -5.52 28.67
N VAL A 430 14.95 -5.82 27.52
CA VAL A 430 16.39 -5.91 27.26
C VAL A 430 16.75 -4.97 26.12
N GLU A 431 17.95 -4.40 26.14
CA GLU A 431 18.42 -3.57 25.03
C GLU A 431 19.60 -4.26 24.34
N ILE A 432 19.47 -4.42 23.02
CA ILE A 432 20.47 -5.03 22.15
C ILE A 432 20.52 -4.18 20.88
N PRO A 433 21.46 -3.21 20.78
CA PRO A 433 21.51 -2.26 19.68
C PRO A 433 21.65 -2.89 18.30
N ASP A 434 22.43 -3.97 18.15
CA ASP A 434 22.53 -4.70 16.91
C ASP A 434 21.29 -5.54 16.65
N ARG A 435 20.63 -5.31 15.52
CA ARG A 435 19.35 -5.98 15.21
C ARG A 435 19.51 -7.46 14.93
N LYS A 436 20.64 -7.90 14.34
CA LYS A 436 20.91 -9.32 14.14
C LYS A 436 21.09 -10.05 15.47
N GLU A 437 21.85 -9.45 16.39
CA GLU A 437 22.02 -10.00 17.74
C GLU A 437 20.70 -10.01 18.52
N ALA A 438 19.88 -8.97 18.36
CA ALA A 438 18.55 -8.90 18.99
C ALA A 438 17.63 -10.01 18.48
N ILE A 439 17.61 -10.28 17.17
CA ILE A 439 16.84 -11.38 16.57
C ILE A 439 17.39 -12.74 17.06
N ALA A 440 18.69 -12.90 17.10
CA ALA A 440 19.33 -14.12 17.61
C ALA A 440 18.94 -14.36 19.08
N TYR A 441 18.97 -13.31 19.90
CA TYR A 441 18.50 -13.37 21.30
C TYR A 441 17.06 -13.84 21.39
N ALA A 442 16.14 -13.23 20.58
CA ALA A 442 14.74 -13.60 20.56
C ALA A 442 14.49 -15.06 20.18
N ILE A 443 15.24 -15.59 19.20
CA ILE A 443 15.16 -16.99 18.76
C ILE A 443 15.69 -17.95 19.81
N HIS A 444 16.85 -17.68 20.39
CA HIS A 444 17.50 -18.56 21.36
C HIS A 444 16.83 -18.59 22.73
N HIS A 445 16.07 -17.55 23.09
CA HIS A 445 15.35 -17.44 24.36
C HIS A 445 13.84 -17.61 24.23
N GLY A 446 13.36 -18.06 23.06
CA GLY A 446 11.97 -18.43 22.86
C GLY A 446 11.59 -19.65 23.70
N GLU A 447 10.47 -19.57 24.41
CA GLU A 447 9.94 -20.63 25.26
C GLU A 447 8.68 -21.26 24.64
N PRO A 448 8.32 -22.51 25.00
CA PRO A 448 7.14 -23.14 24.48
C PRO A 448 5.86 -22.29 24.71
N GLY A 449 5.12 -22.05 23.63
CA GLY A 449 3.89 -21.23 23.65
C GLY A 449 4.10 -19.73 23.55
N ASP A 450 5.32 -19.25 23.35
CA ASP A 450 5.59 -17.83 23.10
C ASP A 450 5.07 -17.39 21.74
N ILE A 451 4.71 -16.12 21.65
CA ILE A 451 4.56 -15.37 20.41
C ILE A 451 5.62 -14.28 20.38
N VAL A 452 6.54 -14.36 19.41
CA VAL A 452 7.62 -13.41 19.18
C VAL A 452 7.29 -12.57 17.95
N VAL A 453 7.24 -11.25 18.09
CA VAL A 453 7.00 -10.34 16.97
C VAL A 453 8.21 -9.43 16.73
N LEU A 454 8.72 -9.43 15.49
CA LEU A 454 9.71 -8.49 14.99
C LEU A 454 8.96 -7.35 14.31
N ALA A 455 8.82 -6.22 15.02
CA ALA A 455 8.03 -5.09 14.55
C ALA A 455 8.90 -3.97 13.96
N GLY A 456 8.31 -3.22 13.04
CA GLY A 456 8.87 -2.00 12.47
C GLY A 456 9.37 -2.13 11.04
N LYS A 457 10.23 -3.11 10.75
CA LYS A 457 10.88 -3.28 9.44
C LYS A 457 9.96 -3.89 8.39
N GLY A 458 9.20 -4.90 8.77
CA GLY A 458 8.27 -5.56 7.87
C GLY A 458 8.91 -6.02 6.55
N HIS A 459 8.52 -5.39 5.44
CA HIS A 459 9.01 -5.72 4.10
C HIS A 459 10.36 -5.06 3.74
N GLU A 460 10.85 -4.11 4.53
CA GLU A 460 12.13 -3.45 4.26
C GLU A 460 13.29 -4.45 4.32
N ASP A 461 14.17 -4.37 3.33
CA ASP A 461 15.35 -5.24 3.16
C ASP A 461 16.67 -4.47 3.34
N TYR A 462 16.60 -3.31 4.00
CA TYR A 462 17.75 -2.44 4.25
C TYR A 462 17.71 -1.79 5.62
N GLN A 463 18.88 -1.33 6.08
CA GLN A 463 19.04 -0.37 7.17
C GLN A 463 19.64 0.93 6.61
N GLU A 464 19.02 2.07 6.92
CA GLU A 464 19.48 3.37 6.49
C GLU A 464 20.33 4.04 7.58
N ILE A 465 21.61 4.30 7.26
CA ILE A 465 22.59 4.93 8.15
C ILE A 465 23.28 6.06 7.39
N LYS A 466 23.21 7.29 7.88
CA LYS A 466 23.86 8.50 7.29
C LYS A 466 23.59 8.63 5.77
N GLY A 467 22.31 8.45 5.38
CA GLY A 467 21.86 8.56 4.00
C GLY A 467 22.25 7.39 3.07
N LYS A 468 22.88 6.34 3.60
CA LYS A 468 23.22 5.11 2.85
C LYS A 468 22.34 3.96 3.30
N LYS A 469 21.88 3.15 2.34
CA LYS A 469 21.14 1.92 2.59
C LYS A 469 22.09 0.73 2.56
N TYR A 470 22.09 -0.02 3.65
CA TYR A 470 22.84 -1.27 3.80
C TYR A 470 21.87 -2.44 3.74
N PRO A 471 22.16 -3.52 3.01
CA PRO A 471 21.31 -4.71 2.94
C PRO A 471 21.04 -5.27 4.35
N MET A 472 19.79 -5.43 4.71
CA MET A 472 19.34 -6.01 5.97
C MET A 472 17.90 -6.50 5.83
N ASP A 473 17.70 -7.73 5.41
CA ASP A 473 16.41 -8.40 5.39
C ASP A 473 16.30 -9.33 6.60
N GLU A 474 15.30 -9.15 7.45
CA GLU A 474 15.12 -9.98 8.65
C GLU A 474 14.95 -11.47 8.34
N ARG A 475 14.42 -11.83 7.17
CA ARG A 475 14.27 -13.22 6.73
C ARG A 475 15.63 -13.86 6.47
N VAL A 476 16.54 -13.09 5.87
CA VAL A 476 17.93 -13.53 5.64
C VAL A 476 18.67 -13.65 6.97
N LEU A 477 18.52 -12.65 7.86
CA LEU A 477 19.13 -12.71 9.19
C LEU A 477 18.65 -13.93 9.99
N ILE A 478 17.33 -14.21 9.98
CA ILE A 478 16.78 -15.41 10.63
C ILE A 478 17.37 -16.69 10.04
N ALA A 479 17.43 -16.80 8.71
CA ALA A 479 18.00 -17.97 8.05
C ALA A 479 19.50 -18.17 8.39
N ASP A 480 20.26 -17.08 8.45
CA ASP A 480 21.69 -17.12 8.85
C ASP A 480 21.87 -17.55 10.31
N ILE A 481 21.04 -17.01 11.23
CA ILE A 481 21.07 -17.38 12.65
C ILE A 481 20.75 -18.87 12.82
N LEU A 482 19.73 -19.39 12.13
CA LEU A 482 19.37 -20.81 12.17
C LEU A 482 20.46 -21.72 11.56
N ALA A 483 21.23 -21.20 10.61
CA ALA A 483 22.36 -21.90 10.01
C ALA A 483 23.67 -21.78 10.82
N GLY A 484 23.66 -21.06 11.95
CA GLY A 484 24.85 -20.83 12.80
C GLY A 484 25.89 -19.89 12.16
N LYS A 485 25.45 -18.95 11.32
CA LYS A 485 26.30 -18.00 10.59
C LYS A 485 26.31 -16.61 11.23
#